data_f04e061e9e51d242ab982bd817e127d2
#
_entry.id   f04e061e9e51d242ab982bd817e127d2
#
_cell.length_a   1.000
_cell.length_b   1.000
_cell.length_c   1.000
_cell.angle_alpha   90.00
_cell.angle_beta   90.00
_cell.angle_gamma   90.00
#
_symmetry.space_group_name_H-M   'P 1'
#
loop_
_entity.id
_entity.type
_entity.pdbx_description
1 polymer ?
#
loop_
_entity_poly.entity_id
_entity_poly.type
_entity_poly.pdbx_seq_one_letter_code
_entity_poly.pdbx_strand_id
1 'polypeptide(L)'
;DLAITRGGANTLSELSYLKIPFISVPLPSSRDNHQYYNSNYYLKKDCCWIVEQKDFNSIEVCKLIEDVIVYNKTYIHKNEKLKKINENNTWNNINSNIIRIFDEN
;
A
#
# COMPACT_ATOMS: atom_id res chain seq x y z
N ASP A 1 2.78 9.24 8.16
CA ASP A 1 1.76 9.42 7.13
C ASP A 1 1.07 8.10 6.81
N LEU A 2 -0.17 8.16 6.44
CA LEU A 2 -1.00 7.00 6.08
C LEU A 2 -1.82 7.38 4.84
N ALA A 3 -1.87 6.50 3.86
CA ALA A 3 -2.64 6.73 2.65
C ALA A 3 -3.82 5.76 2.54
N ILE A 4 -4.89 6.19 1.89
CA ILE A 4 -6.01 5.35 1.52
C ILE A 4 -6.09 5.38 -0.01
N THR A 5 -6.12 4.22 -0.66
CA THR A 5 -6.00 4.13 -2.11
C THR A 5 -6.83 2.98 -2.67
N ARG A 6 -7.06 3.00 -3.99
CA ARG A 6 -7.79 1.95 -4.70
C ARG A 6 -6.94 0.74 -5.10
N GLY A 7 -5.63 0.84 -5.07
CA GLY A 7 -4.77 -0.30 -5.40
C GLY A 7 -4.23 -0.33 -6.82
N GLY A 8 -4.18 0.83 -7.49
CA GLY A 8 -3.51 0.93 -8.78
C GLY A 8 -2.01 0.69 -8.64
N ALA A 9 -1.40 -0.04 -9.60
CA ALA A 9 -0.02 -0.47 -9.50
C ALA A 9 0.95 0.69 -9.31
N ASN A 10 0.77 1.79 -10.05
CA ASN A 10 1.64 2.95 -9.96
C ASN A 10 1.57 3.63 -8.60
N THR A 11 0.34 3.78 -8.09
CA THR A 11 0.12 4.40 -6.78
C THR A 11 0.76 3.57 -5.67
N LEU A 12 0.57 2.25 -5.69
CA LEU A 12 1.15 1.37 -4.67
C LEU A 12 2.68 1.36 -4.73
N SER A 13 3.25 1.35 -5.93
CA SER A 13 4.70 1.44 -6.10
C SER A 13 5.26 2.74 -5.55
N GLU A 14 4.58 3.84 -5.81
CA GLU A 14 4.98 5.16 -5.32
C GLU A 14 4.90 5.24 -3.80
N LEU A 15 3.80 4.76 -3.20
CA LEU A 15 3.65 4.72 -1.75
C LEU A 15 4.71 3.83 -1.10
N SER A 16 5.01 2.69 -1.71
CA SER A 16 6.05 1.80 -1.24
C SER A 16 7.42 2.48 -1.27
N TYR A 17 7.72 3.17 -2.36
CA TYR A 17 8.98 3.91 -2.49
C TYR A 17 9.11 4.99 -1.41
N LEU A 18 8.01 5.70 -1.14
CA LEU A 18 7.96 6.74 -0.11
C LEU A 18 7.86 6.18 1.31
N LYS A 19 7.76 4.85 1.45
CA LYS A 19 7.67 4.13 2.74
C LYS A 19 6.44 4.54 3.54
N ILE A 20 5.34 4.78 2.83
CA ILE A 20 4.05 5.16 3.43
C ILE A 20 3.15 3.93 3.49
N PRO A 21 2.85 3.37 4.67
CA PRO A 21 1.85 2.33 4.80
C PRO A 21 0.49 2.82 4.29
N PHE A 22 -0.30 1.93 3.74
CA PHE A 22 -1.55 2.33 3.10
C PHE A 22 -2.67 1.34 3.37
N ILE A 23 -3.89 1.86 3.32
CA ILE A 23 -5.11 1.07 3.33
C ILE A 23 -5.58 1.01 1.88
N SER A 24 -5.61 -0.18 1.31
CA SER A 24 -6.09 -0.38 -0.05
C SER A 24 -7.56 -0.80 -0.04
N VAL A 25 -8.37 -0.13 -0.83
CA VAL A 25 -9.77 -0.46 -1.06
C VAL A 25 -9.91 -0.79 -2.55
N PRO A 26 -9.62 -2.04 -2.96
CA PRO A 26 -9.64 -2.39 -4.38
C PRO A 26 -11.01 -2.17 -5.00
N LEU A 27 -11.03 -1.62 -6.22
CA LEU A 27 -12.26 -1.41 -6.96
C LEU A 27 -12.80 -2.78 -7.41
N PRO A 28 -14.03 -3.17 -7.01
CA PRO A 28 -14.57 -4.50 -7.34
C PRO A 28 -14.68 -4.74 -8.84
N SER A 29 -14.89 -3.67 -9.60
CA SER A 29 -15.03 -3.74 -11.06
C SER A 29 -13.71 -3.63 -11.80
N SER A 30 -12.59 -3.64 -11.11
CA SER A 30 -11.29 -3.56 -11.78
C SER A 30 -11.07 -4.81 -12.66
N ARG A 31 -10.46 -4.57 -13.83
CA ARG A 31 -10.25 -5.62 -14.82
C ARG A 31 -9.43 -6.76 -14.22
N ASP A 32 -9.95 -8.00 -14.37
CA ASP A 32 -9.29 -9.21 -13.86
C ASP A 32 -8.93 -9.12 -12.37
N ASN A 33 -9.63 -8.26 -11.61
CA ASN A 33 -9.41 -8.07 -10.20
C ASN A 33 -7.97 -7.64 -9.88
N HIS A 34 -7.32 -6.94 -10.81
CA HIS A 34 -5.89 -6.62 -10.69
C HIS A 34 -5.57 -5.68 -9.52
N GLN A 35 -6.51 -4.80 -9.13
CA GLN A 35 -6.28 -3.93 -7.97
C GLN A 35 -6.17 -4.72 -6.68
N TYR A 36 -6.97 -5.77 -6.54
CA TYR A 36 -6.86 -6.68 -5.39
C TYR A 36 -5.51 -7.41 -5.41
N TYR A 37 -5.12 -7.96 -6.55
CA TYR A 37 -3.86 -8.70 -6.65
C TYR A 37 -2.65 -7.79 -6.42
N ASN A 38 -2.68 -6.56 -6.91
CA ASN A 38 -1.64 -5.59 -6.65
C ASN A 38 -1.50 -5.31 -5.15
N SER A 39 -2.63 -5.11 -4.49
CA SER A 39 -2.66 -4.85 -3.04
C SER A 39 -2.19 -6.07 -2.25
N ASN A 40 -2.60 -7.26 -2.67
CA ASN A 40 -2.25 -8.51 -1.99
C ASN A 40 -0.74 -8.77 -2.00
N TYR A 41 -0.04 -8.34 -3.04
CA TYR A 41 1.41 -8.42 -3.08
C TYR A 41 2.04 -7.74 -1.86
N TYR A 42 1.55 -6.54 -1.52
CA TYR A 42 2.04 -5.79 -0.36
C TYR A 42 1.48 -6.33 0.95
N LEU A 43 0.27 -6.86 0.96
CA LEU A 43 -0.31 -7.46 2.14
C LEU A 43 0.49 -8.68 2.61
N LYS A 44 0.93 -9.51 1.67
CA LYS A 44 1.77 -10.69 1.98
C LYS A 44 3.11 -10.30 2.55
N LYS A 45 3.60 -9.10 2.24
CA LYS A 45 4.84 -8.55 2.80
C LYS A 45 4.59 -7.73 4.06
N ASP A 46 3.37 -7.71 4.53
CA ASP A 46 2.94 -7.02 5.76
C ASP A 46 3.17 -5.51 5.71
N CYS A 47 2.87 -4.92 4.55
CA CYS A 47 3.11 -3.49 4.30
C CYS A 47 1.84 -2.65 4.24
N CYS A 48 0.66 -3.27 4.24
CA CYS A 48 -0.59 -2.53 4.07
C CYS A 48 -1.75 -3.26 4.74
N TRP A 49 -2.92 -2.63 4.65
CA TRP A 49 -4.21 -3.23 5.00
C TRP A 49 -5.07 -3.25 3.74
N ILE A 50 -5.91 -4.27 3.61
CA ILE A 50 -6.90 -4.34 2.54
C ILE A 50 -8.29 -4.33 3.17
N VAL A 51 -9.15 -3.42 2.70
CA VAL A 51 -10.56 -3.35 3.09
C VAL A 51 -11.37 -3.48 1.82
N GLU A 52 -12.29 -4.44 1.74
CA GLU A 52 -13.16 -4.56 0.59
C GLU A 52 -14.16 -3.41 0.56
N GLN A 53 -14.52 -2.97 -0.65
CA GLN A 53 -15.41 -1.82 -0.80
C GLN A 53 -16.75 -2.01 -0.08
N LYS A 54 -17.28 -3.23 -0.06
CA LYS A 54 -18.53 -3.54 0.65
C LYS A 54 -18.44 -3.29 2.15
N ASP A 55 -17.23 -3.39 2.71
CA ASP A 55 -16.96 -3.18 4.13
C ASP A 55 -16.44 -1.78 4.42
N PHE A 56 -16.30 -0.95 3.39
CA PHE A 56 -15.78 0.40 3.50
C PHE A 56 -16.90 1.35 3.89
N ASN A 57 -17.15 1.45 5.19
CA ASN A 57 -18.11 2.39 5.74
C ASN A 57 -17.43 3.26 6.79
N SER A 58 -18.08 4.37 7.15
CA SER A 58 -17.48 5.38 8.03
C SER A 58 -17.09 4.82 9.40
N ILE A 59 -17.87 3.90 9.95
CA ILE A 59 -17.61 3.34 11.27
C ILE A 59 -16.36 2.45 11.23
N GLU A 60 -16.30 1.52 10.29
CA GLU A 60 -15.19 0.59 10.18
C GLU A 60 -13.87 1.29 9.82
N VAL A 61 -13.94 2.27 8.93
CA VAL A 61 -12.77 3.04 8.52
C VAL A 61 -12.27 3.90 9.68
N CYS A 62 -13.16 4.54 10.43
CA CYS A 62 -12.77 5.31 11.60
C CYS A 62 -12.12 4.43 12.66
N LYS A 63 -12.65 3.24 12.90
CA LYS A 63 -12.02 2.27 13.81
C LYS A 63 -10.62 1.89 13.38
N LEU A 64 -10.44 1.60 12.10
CA LEU A 64 -9.14 1.21 11.57
C LEU A 64 -8.13 2.36 11.70
N ILE A 65 -8.55 3.57 11.37
CA ILE A 65 -7.70 4.76 11.52
C ILE A 65 -7.35 5.01 12.99
N GLU A 66 -8.32 4.88 13.89
CA GLU A 66 -8.06 5.01 15.32
C GLU A 66 -7.04 3.99 15.80
N ASP A 67 -7.20 2.73 15.40
CA ASP A 67 -6.27 1.67 15.77
C ASP A 67 -4.86 1.97 15.28
N VAL A 68 -4.74 2.49 14.06
CA VAL A 68 -3.45 2.87 13.49
C VAL A 68 -2.80 4.02 14.28
N ILE A 69 -3.60 5.01 14.68
CA ILE A 69 -3.10 6.18 15.41
C ILE A 69 -2.79 5.85 16.87
N VAL A 70 -3.71 5.19 17.55
CA VAL A 70 -3.61 4.90 18.99
C VAL A 70 -2.66 3.73 19.26
N TYR A 71 -2.76 2.68 18.46
CA TYR A 71 -1.92 1.48 18.57
C TYR A 71 -0.94 1.43 17.41
N ASN A 72 -0.03 2.40 17.39
CA ASN A 72 0.87 2.61 16.26
C ASN A 72 1.90 1.50 16.02
N LYS A 73 1.93 0.46 16.85
CA LYS A 73 2.86 -0.67 16.66
C LYS A 73 2.69 -1.33 15.31
N THR A 74 1.45 -1.53 14.86
CA THR A 74 1.17 -2.13 13.55
C THR A 74 1.65 -1.21 12.43
N TYR A 75 1.44 0.09 12.56
CA TYR A 75 1.92 1.07 11.59
C TYR A 75 3.45 1.03 11.50
N ILE A 76 4.12 1.08 12.64
CA ILE A 76 5.59 1.07 12.70
C ILE A 76 6.13 -0.21 12.06
N HIS A 77 5.51 -1.35 12.35
CA HIS A 77 5.90 -2.63 11.77
C HIS A 77 5.78 -2.60 10.24
N LYS A 78 4.66 -2.11 9.71
CA LYS A 78 4.46 -2.02 8.26
C LYS A 78 5.41 -1.02 7.61
N ASN A 79 5.69 0.09 8.26
CA ASN A 79 6.66 1.07 7.80
C ASN A 79 8.06 0.45 7.69
N GLU A 80 8.45 -0.34 8.69
CA GLU A 80 9.73 -1.05 8.69
C GLU A 80 9.80 -2.09 7.57
N LYS A 81 8.70 -2.78 7.29
CA LYS A 81 8.65 -3.74 6.18
C LYS A 81 8.82 -3.05 4.83
N LEU A 82 8.23 -1.88 4.66
CA LEU A 82 8.42 -1.07 3.44
C LEU A 82 9.88 -0.63 3.30
N LYS A 83 10.52 -0.25 4.40
CA LYS A 83 11.94 0.08 4.38
C LYS A 83 12.79 -1.09 3.93
N LYS A 84 12.49 -2.30 4.42
CA LYS A 84 13.22 -3.51 4.02
C LYS A 84 13.08 -3.82 2.54
N ILE A 85 11.88 -3.66 1.98
CA ILE A 85 11.66 -3.86 0.54
C ILE A 85 12.54 -2.91 -0.25
N ASN A 86 12.62 -1.65 0.15
CA ASN A 86 13.41 -0.64 -0.54
C ASN A 86 14.92 -0.80 -0.31
N GLU A 87 15.34 -1.31 0.86
CA GLU A 87 16.75 -1.62 1.13
C GLU A 87 17.28 -2.74 0.26
N ASN A 88 16.44 -3.69 -0.13
CA ASN A 88 16.81 -4.77 -1.03
C ASN A 88 17.02 -4.30 -2.46
N ASN A 89 16.63 -3.08 -2.77
CA ASN A 89 16.85 -2.48 -4.08
C ASN A 89 18.22 -1.79 -4.07
N THR A 90 19.09 -2.19 -4.99
CA THR A 90 20.36 -1.50 -5.20
C THR A 90 20.09 -0.12 -5.82
N TRP A 91 21.10 0.75 -5.81
CA TRP A 91 21.01 2.05 -6.45
C TRP A 91 20.53 1.95 -7.91
N ASN A 92 21.02 0.94 -8.63
CA ASN A 92 20.60 0.71 -10.01
C ASN A 92 19.14 0.35 -10.11
N ASN A 93 18.66 -0.49 -9.20
CA ASN A 93 17.25 -0.89 -9.16
C ASN A 93 16.36 0.27 -8.75
N ILE A 94 16.81 1.13 -7.83
CA ILE A 94 16.07 2.32 -7.43
C ILE A 94 15.88 3.25 -8.63
N ASN A 95 16.93 3.50 -9.38
CA ASN A 95 16.84 4.34 -10.58
C ASN A 95 15.90 3.72 -11.62
N SER A 96 15.98 2.42 -11.84
CA SER A 96 15.10 1.71 -12.76
C SER A 96 13.65 1.78 -12.31
N ASN A 97 13.38 1.66 -11.01
CA ASN A 97 12.04 1.76 -10.46
C ASN A 97 11.45 3.16 -10.63
N ILE A 98 12.25 4.20 -10.42
CA ILE A 98 11.82 5.58 -10.63
C ILE A 98 11.45 5.81 -12.09
N ILE A 99 12.28 5.38 -13.01
CA ILE A 99 12.03 5.47 -14.46
C ILE A 99 10.74 4.74 -14.81
N ARG A 100 10.54 3.53 -14.27
CA ARG A 100 9.34 2.75 -14.55
C ARG A 100 8.07 3.45 -14.05
N ILE A 101 8.12 4.11 -12.88
CA ILE A 101 6.97 4.84 -12.35
C ILE A 101 6.58 5.97 -13.32
N PHE A 102 7.55 6.71 -13.84
CA PHE A 102 7.28 7.76 -14.81
C PHE A 102 6.78 7.21 -16.15
N ASP A 103 7.33 6.11 -16.62
CA ASP A 103 6.95 5.51 -17.90
C ASP A 103 5.55 4.89 -17.87
N GLU A 104 5.10 4.39 -16.73
CA GLU A 104 3.77 3.80 -16.57
C GLU A 104 2.66 4.85 -16.42
N ASN A 105 3.02 6.08 -16.18
CA ASN A 105 2.09 7.20 -16.11
C ASN A 105 1.85 7.77 -17.51
#